data_94b9bb23e3761843c9421c6e9c250cf6
#
_entry.id   94b9bb23e3761843c9421c6e9c250cf6
#
_cell.length_a   1.000
_cell.length_b   1.000
_cell.length_c   1.000
_cell.angle_alpha   90.00
_cell.angle_beta   90.00
_cell.angle_gamma   90.00
#
_symmetry.space_group_name_H-M   'P 1'
#
loop_
_entity.id
_entity.type
_entity.pdbx_description
1 polymer ?
#
loop_
_entity_poly.entity_id
_entity_poly.type
_entity_poly.pdbx_seq_one_letter_code
_entity_poly.pdbx_strand_id
1 'polypeptide(L)'
;MELTPREKDKLLIFTAALLAERRKARGLKLNYPEAVALITAAIMEGARDGKTVAQLMSEGAQVLTRADVMDGVPEMIPDVQVEATFPDGTKLVTVHHPIP
;
A
#
# COMPACT_ATOMS: atom_id res chain seq x y z
N MET A 1 19.26 4.60 18.50
CA MET A 1 18.03 3.82 18.43
C MET A 1 18.23 2.65 17.48
N GLU A 2 17.88 1.48 17.92
CA GLU A 2 17.95 0.30 17.07
C GLU A 2 16.54 -0.13 16.64
N LEU A 3 16.38 -0.35 15.36
CA LEU A 3 15.12 -0.80 14.78
C LEU A 3 15.20 -2.31 14.48
N THR A 4 14.09 -3.02 14.68
CA THR A 4 14.00 -4.41 14.24
C THR A 4 14.02 -4.49 12.71
N PRO A 5 14.39 -5.64 12.12
CA PRO A 5 14.30 -5.81 10.67
C PRO A 5 12.92 -5.50 10.12
N ARG A 6 11.85 -5.89 10.83
CA ARG A 6 10.48 -5.62 10.43
C ARG A 6 10.16 -4.12 10.40
N GLU A 7 10.64 -3.37 11.40
CA GLU A 7 10.48 -1.92 11.45
C GLU A 7 11.23 -1.25 10.29
N LYS A 8 12.43 -1.72 9.98
CA LYS A 8 13.22 -1.22 8.84
C LYS A 8 12.49 -1.44 7.53
N ASP A 9 11.92 -2.63 7.33
CA ASP A 9 11.17 -2.96 6.12
C ASP A 9 9.96 -2.04 5.95
N LYS A 10 9.23 -1.78 7.02
CA LYS A 10 8.08 -0.86 6.99
C LYS A 10 8.49 0.57 6.65
N LEU A 11 9.62 1.04 7.18
CA LEU A 11 10.14 2.36 6.84
C LEU A 11 10.59 2.44 5.38
N LEU A 12 11.18 1.38 4.83
CA LEU A 12 11.56 1.32 3.42
C LEU A 12 10.32 1.38 2.53
N ILE A 13 9.27 0.65 2.87
CA ILE A 13 7.99 0.69 2.14
C ILE A 13 7.42 2.11 2.19
N PHE A 14 7.41 2.74 3.34
CA PHE A 14 6.92 4.11 3.50
C PHE A 14 7.73 5.09 2.64
N THR A 15 9.05 4.96 2.64
CA THR A 15 9.93 5.80 1.81
C THR A 15 9.63 5.60 0.32
N ALA A 16 9.48 4.35 -0.10
CA ALA A 16 9.11 4.03 -1.48
C ALA A 16 7.75 4.62 -1.86
N ALA A 17 6.78 4.60 -0.93
CA ALA A 17 5.47 5.19 -1.14
C ALA A 17 5.53 6.71 -1.30
N LEU A 18 6.35 7.39 -0.50
CA LEU A 18 6.56 8.84 -0.65
C LEU A 18 7.14 9.19 -2.03
N LEU A 19 8.08 8.39 -2.50
CA LEU A 19 8.65 8.56 -3.83
C LEU A 19 7.58 8.36 -4.91
N ALA A 20 6.77 7.31 -4.75
CA ALA A 20 5.68 7.02 -5.67
C ALA A 20 4.66 8.18 -5.72
N GLU A 21 4.30 8.74 -4.57
CA GLU A 21 3.40 9.89 -4.51
C GLU A 21 3.95 11.09 -5.28
N ARG A 22 5.23 11.38 -5.14
CA ARG A 22 5.87 12.49 -5.85
C ARG A 22 5.85 12.27 -7.36
N ARG A 23 6.09 11.03 -7.80
CA ARG A 23 6.05 10.68 -9.21
C ARG A 23 4.64 10.78 -9.78
N LYS A 24 3.67 10.26 -9.05
CA LYS A 24 2.26 10.36 -9.42
C LYS A 24 1.82 11.82 -9.53
N ALA A 25 2.22 12.67 -8.59
CA ALA A 25 1.88 14.09 -8.59
C ALA A 25 2.43 14.83 -9.81
N ARG A 26 3.55 14.36 -10.40
CA ARG A 26 4.10 14.91 -11.64
C ARG A 26 3.45 14.33 -12.89
N GLY A 27 2.43 13.50 -12.75
CA GLY A 27 1.74 12.89 -13.88
C GLY A 27 2.41 11.64 -14.45
N LEU A 28 3.40 11.07 -13.75
CA LEU A 28 4.04 9.84 -14.19
C LEU A 28 3.17 8.64 -13.87
N LYS A 29 3.13 7.67 -14.78
CA LYS A 29 2.48 6.38 -14.53
C LYS A 29 3.37 5.55 -13.62
N LEU A 30 2.77 5.00 -12.56
CA LEU A 30 3.53 4.20 -11.59
C LEU A 30 3.84 2.82 -12.13
N ASN A 31 5.03 2.32 -11.81
CA ASN A 31 5.43 0.95 -12.10
C ASN A 31 4.95 0.00 -10.98
N TYR A 32 5.23 -1.30 -11.13
CA TYR A 32 4.79 -2.32 -10.19
C TYR A 32 5.25 -2.04 -8.74
N PRO A 33 6.56 -1.86 -8.44
CA PRO A 33 6.97 -1.63 -7.05
C PRO A 33 6.43 -0.33 -6.46
N GLU A 34 6.29 0.71 -7.27
CA GLU A 34 5.71 1.98 -6.82
C GLU A 34 4.24 1.82 -6.44
N ALA A 35 3.48 1.11 -7.26
CA ALA A 35 2.06 0.85 -7.00
C ALA A 35 1.87 0.01 -5.73
N VAL A 36 2.63 -1.07 -5.58
CA VAL A 36 2.56 -1.92 -4.39
C VAL A 36 2.92 -1.15 -3.13
N ALA A 37 3.99 -0.35 -3.17
CA ALA A 37 4.43 0.45 -2.02
C ALA A 37 3.35 1.45 -1.59
N LEU A 38 2.73 2.13 -2.54
CA LEU A 38 1.70 3.14 -2.23
C LEU A 38 0.46 2.51 -1.61
N ILE A 39 -0.02 1.40 -2.17
CA ILE A 39 -1.16 0.66 -1.62
C ILE A 39 -0.83 0.14 -0.22
N THR A 40 0.34 -0.46 -0.05
CA THR A 40 0.77 -1.03 1.23
C THR A 40 0.86 0.04 2.31
N ALA A 41 1.46 1.18 2.01
CA ALA A 41 1.58 2.29 2.96
C ALA A 41 0.19 2.85 3.36
N ALA A 42 -0.73 2.95 2.41
CA ALA A 42 -2.10 3.40 2.68
C ALA A 42 -2.81 2.46 3.67
N ILE A 43 -2.61 1.16 3.52
CA ILE A 43 -3.19 0.17 4.43
C ILE A 43 -2.57 0.28 5.83
N MET A 44 -1.24 0.39 5.91
CA MET A 44 -0.55 0.53 7.20
C MET A 44 -0.98 1.79 7.94
N GLU A 45 -1.10 2.91 7.24
CA GLU A 45 -1.53 4.17 7.85
C GLU A 45 -3.00 4.14 8.23
N GLY A 46 -3.84 3.50 7.45
CA GLY A 46 -5.25 3.29 7.79
C GLY A 46 -5.42 2.49 9.08
N ALA A 47 -4.60 1.45 9.28
CA ALA A 47 -4.60 0.68 10.52
C ALA A 47 -4.18 1.55 11.71
N ARG A 48 -3.18 2.39 11.52
CA ARG A 48 -2.73 3.33 12.55
C ARG A 48 -3.79 4.37 12.89
N ASP A 49 -4.61 4.76 11.91
CA ASP A 49 -5.73 5.69 12.10
C ASP A 49 -6.92 5.05 12.82
N GLY A 50 -6.90 3.75 13.07
CA GLY A 50 -7.96 3.05 13.76
C GLY A 50 -9.04 2.46 12.85
N LYS A 51 -8.82 2.39 11.54
CA LYS A 51 -9.75 1.74 10.63
C LYS A 51 -9.76 0.22 10.86
N THR A 52 -10.87 -0.42 10.51
CA THR A 52 -11.01 -1.87 10.63
C THR A 52 -10.38 -2.60 9.45
N VAL A 53 -10.10 -3.90 9.61
CA VAL A 53 -9.64 -4.75 8.50
C VAL A 53 -10.62 -4.67 7.32
N ALA A 54 -11.92 -4.76 7.59
CA ALA A 54 -12.94 -4.71 6.54
C ALA A 54 -12.92 -3.39 5.76
N GLN A 55 -12.77 -2.26 6.46
CA GLN A 55 -12.64 -0.95 5.82
C GLN A 55 -11.41 -0.89 4.92
N LEU A 56 -10.27 -1.40 5.39
CA LEU A 56 -9.03 -1.38 4.62
C LEU A 56 -9.05 -2.32 3.43
N MET A 57 -9.74 -3.45 3.52
CA MET A 57 -9.95 -4.34 2.37
C MET A 57 -10.71 -3.62 1.25
N SER A 58 -11.66 -2.78 1.59
CA SER A 58 -12.42 -1.98 0.62
C SER A 58 -11.61 -0.77 0.13
N GLU A 59 -11.05 0.01 1.05
CA GLU A 59 -10.32 1.23 0.72
C GLU A 59 -9.02 0.97 -0.03
N GLY A 60 -8.39 -0.19 0.22
CA GLY A 60 -7.18 -0.59 -0.49
C GLY A 60 -7.37 -0.74 -2.00
N ALA A 61 -8.59 -1.01 -2.44
CA ALA A 61 -8.93 -1.07 -3.86
C ALA A 61 -9.32 0.29 -4.45
N GLN A 62 -9.18 1.36 -3.69
CA GLN A 62 -9.51 2.73 -4.10
C GLN A 62 -8.29 3.66 -4.09
N VAL A 63 -7.12 3.14 -3.74
CA VAL A 63 -5.89 3.95 -3.65
C VAL A 63 -5.41 4.38 -5.03
N LEU A 64 -5.41 3.45 -5.98
CA LEU A 64 -4.96 3.69 -7.35
C LEU A 64 -6.01 3.25 -8.36
N THR A 65 -6.07 3.98 -9.46
CA THR A 65 -6.86 3.61 -10.63
C THR A 65 -5.94 3.06 -11.73
N ARG A 66 -6.53 2.43 -12.74
CA ARG A 66 -5.76 1.98 -13.92
C ARG A 66 -5.04 3.13 -14.63
N ALA A 67 -5.61 4.33 -14.58
CA ALA A 67 -5.00 5.51 -15.19
C ALA A 67 -3.75 5.97 -14.46
N ASP A 68 -3.56 5.58 -13.21
CA ASP A 68 -2.42 5.99 -12.38
C ASP A 68 -1.17 5.13 -12.61
N VAL A 69 -1.30 4.00 -13.30
CA VAL A 69 -0.22 3.00 -13.41
C VAL A 69 0.09 2.67 -14.85
N MET A 70 1.27 2.11 -15.08
CA MET A 70 1.69 1.64 -16.41
C MET A 70 0.82 0.47 -16.85
N ASP A 71 0.74 0.26 -18.16
CA ASP A 71 0.01 -0.87 -18.74
C ASP A 71 0.53 -2.19 -18.19
N GLY A 72 -0.37 -3.09 -17.84
CA GLY A 72 -0.05 -4.41 -17.31
C GLY A 72 0.17 -4.45 -15.79
N VAL A 73 0.36 -3.31 -15.13
CA VAL A 73 0.57 -3.29 -13.67
C VAL A 73 -0.63 -3.84 -12.90
N PRO A 74 -1.90 -3.48 -13.24
CA PRO A 74 -3.04 -4.04 -12.51
C PRO A 74 -3.08 -5.56 -12.54
N GLU A 75 -2.74 -6.17 -13.67
CA GLU A 75 -2.76 -7.63 -13.87
C GLU A 75 -1.60 -8.31 -13.13
N MET A 76 -0.52 -7.57 -12.83
CA MET A 76 0.61 -8.09 -12.05
C MET A 76 0.31 -8.12 -10.55
N ILE A 77 -0.77 -7.47 -10.10
CA ILE A 77 -1.12 -7.36 -8.69
C ILE A 77 -2.52 -7.95 -8.48
N PRO A 78 -2.65 -9.29 -8.44
CA PRO A 78 -3.95 -9.92 -8.18
C PRO A 78 -4.45 -9.66 -6.77
N ASP A 79 -3.54 -9.53 -5.83
CA ASP A 79 -3.85 -9.12 -4.46
C ASP A 79 -2.63 -8.45 -3.81
N VAL A 80 -2.88 -7.79 -2.69
CA VAL A 80 -1.83 -7.26 -1.81
C VAL A 80 -2.13 -7.74 -0.40
N GLN A 81 -1.13 -8.34 0.25
CA GLN A 81 -1.25 -8.78 1.63
C GLN A 81 -0.33 -7.93 2.50
N VAL A 82 -0.89 -7.33 3.52
CA VAL A 82 -0.17 -6.41 4.40
C VAL A 82 -0.38 -6.82 5.85
N GLU A 83 0.72 -7.06 6.56
CA GLU A 83 0.71 -7.19 8.00
C GLU A 83 0.75 -5.79 8.61
N ALA A 84 -0.33 -5.37 9.25
CA ALA A 84 -0.46 -4.03 9.79
C ALA A 84 -0.76 -4.08 11.30
N THR A 85 -0.33 -3.05 12.02
CA THR A 85 -0.55 -2.94 13.45
C THR A 85 -1.77 -2.06 13.71
N PHE A 86 -2.82 -2.69 14.21
CA PHE A 86 -4.06 -2.06 14.63
C PHE A 86 -4.01 -1.72 16.13
N PRO A 87 -4.95 -0.91 16.63
CA PRO A 87 -4.98 -0.60 18.08
C PRO A 87 -5.06 -1.85 18.98
N ASP A 88 -5.67 -2.93 18.48
CA ASP A 88 -5.85 -4.18 19.22
C ASP A 88 -4.88 -5.30 18.79
N GLY A 89 -3.86 -4.97 18.04
CA GLY A 89 -2.81 -5.92 17.67
C GLY A 89 -2.50 -6.00 16.19
N THR A 90 -1.56 -6.86 15.85
CA THR A 90 -1.12 -7.06 14.47
C THR A 90 -2.06 -8.02 13.75
N LYS A 91 -2.50 -7.64 12.55
CA LYS A 91 -3.42 -8.43 11.72
C LYS A 91 -2.97 -8.39 10.26
N LEU A 92 -3.34 -9.42 9.52
CA LEU A 92 -3.11 -9.49 8.07
C LEU A 92 -4.32 -8.88 7.35
N VAL A 93 -4.06 -7.95 6.46
CA VAL A 93 -5.06 -7.37 5.56
C VAL A 93 -4.78 -7.86 4.14
N THR A 94 -5.76 -8.49 3.52
CA THR A 94 -5.66 -8.92 2.11
C THR A 94 -6.61 -8.07 1.29
N VAL A 95 -6.07 -7.38 0.29
CA VAL A 95 -6.87 -6.60 -0.67
C VAL A 95 -6.85 -7.34 -1.99
N HIS A 96 -8.02 -7.80 -2.44
CA HIS A 96 -8.16 -8.48 -3.73
C HIS A 96 -8.39 -7.45 -4.84
N HIS A 97 -7.75 -7.64 -5.98
CA HIS A 97 -7.86 -6.76 -7.15
C HIS A 97 -7.70 -5.28 -6.75
N PRO A 98 -6.56 -4.90 -6.18
CA PRO A 98 -6.40 -3.56 -5.62
C PRO A 98 -6.45 -2.43 -6.66
N ILE A 99 -6.24 -2.75 -7.94
CA ILE A 99 -6.38 -1.79 -9.04
C ILE A 99 -7.42 -2.33 -10.02
N PRO A 100 -8.70 -2.15 -9.73
CA PRO A 100 -9.78 -2.73 -10.54
C PRO A 100 -9.92 -2.12 -11.94
#